data_688aa866f9d8abcbc2cb9abe42df6f90
#
_entry.id   688aa866f9d8abcbc2cb9abe42df6f90
#
_cell.length_a   1.000
_cell.length_b   1.000
_cell.length_c   1.000
_cell.angle_alpha   90.00
_cell.angle_beta   90.00
_cell.angle_gamma   90.00
#
_symmetry.space_group_name_H-M   'P 1'
#
loop_
_entity.id
_entity.type
_entity.pdbx_description
1 polymer ?
#
loop_
_entity_poly.entity_id
_entity_poly.type
_entity_poly.pdbx_seq_one_letter_code
_entity_poly.pdbx_strand_id
1 'polypeptide(L)'
;MYLINYLHFGAPKQWYLIPQSQHKEFYALMVDLFHDEFKQCSEFLRHKTFMVSPAYLEKHGIRVNHTIHREGEFIITYPYGYHAGFNYDYNLAESVNFALDDWFEFGKRTKKCECISDSVGINIKHLWEKYYGTKYEAVKEEDGRDGGLEADSDGSIEVVKVEKIQRKCRKRKQDNVHTTNTHERVSTKRPHKQPDIPHECALCP
;
A
#
# COMPACT_ATOMS: atom_id res chain seq x y z
N MET A 1 -8.56 -1.65 -2.13
CA MET A 1 -8.51 -0.95 -0.83
C MET A 1 -7.70 0.31 -0.98
N TYR A 2 -7.91 1.26 -0.11
CA TYR A 2 -6.97 2.35 0.10
C TYR A 2 -5.71 1.81 0.78
N LEU A 3 -4.59 2.47 0.56
CA LEU A 3 -3.35 2.23 1.30
C LEU A 3 -2.90 3.56 1.89
N ILE A 4 -2.59 3.59 3.19
CA ILE A 4 -1.86 4.68 3.80
C ILE A 4 -0.44 4.22 4.13
N ASN A 5 0.55 5.02 3.77
CA ASN A 5 1.96 4.73 4.02
C ASN A 5 2.59 5.95 4.71
N TYR A 6 3.24 5.73 5.84
CA TYR A 6 3.95 6.76 6.60
C TYR A 6 5.45 6.48 6.60
N LEU A 7 6.26 7.46 6.24
CA LEU A 7 7.71 7.36 6.29
C LEU A 7 8.22 7.92 7.61
N HIS A 8 8.62 7.02 8.52
CA HIS A 8 9.08 7.39 9.86
C HIS A 8 10.42 8.10 9.85
N PHE A 9 11.41 7.53 9.12
CA PHE A 9 12.73 8.14 8.94
C PHE A 9 13.50 7.48 7.79
N GLY A 10 14.55 8.16 7.35
CA GLY A 10 15.52 7.66 6.40
C GLY A 10 15.33 8.20 4.98
N ALA A 11 15.85 7.48 3.98
CA ALA A 11 15.87 7.92 2.61
C ALA A 11 14.45 8.06 2.02
N PRO A 12 14.24 9.01 1.11
CA PRO A 12 12.94 9.18 0.46
C PRO A 12 12.54 7.96 -0.38
N LYS A 13 11.23 7.87 -0.65
CA LYS A 13 10.65 6.89 -1.56
C LYS A 13 10.04 7.58 -2.78
N GLN A 14 10.37 7.10 -3.96
CA GLN A 14 9.72 7.52 -5.20
C GLN A 14 8.43 6.75 -5.39
N TRP A 15 7.36 7.47 -5.78
CA TRP A 15 6.08 6.88 -6.17
C TRP A 15 5.73 7.28 -7.60
N TYR A 16 5.13 6.34 -8.32
CA TYR A 16 4.51 6.51 -9.63
C TYR A 16 3.09 5.97 -9.56
N LEU A 17 2.13 6.70 -10.08
CA LEU A 17 0.71 6.36 -9.97
C LEU A 17 0.00 6.60 -11.30
N ILE A 18 -0.86 5.67 -11.65
CA ILE A 18 -1.74 5.77 -12.81
C ILE A 18 -3.11 6.23 -12.31
N PRO A 19 -3.70 7.29 -12.89
CA PRO A 19 -5.05 7.74 -12.53
C PRO A 19 -6.08 6.62 -12.68
N GLN A 20 -7.08 6.59 -11.80
CA GLN A 20 -8.18 5.61 -11.87
C GLN A 20 -8.88 5.64 -13.24
N SER A 21 -9.03 6.83 -13.83
CA SER A 21 -9.63 7.02 -15.14
C SER A 21 -8.90 6.29 -16.28
N GLN A 22 -7.60 5.98 -16.10
CA GLN A 22 -6.79 5.26 -17.09
C GLN A 22 -6.48 3.81 -16.69
N HIS A 23 -7.24 3.26 -15.74
CA HIS A 23 -7.04 1.88 -15.29
C HIS A 23 -7.15 0.86 -16.44
N LYS A 24 -8.17 1.02 -17.29
CA LYS A 24 -8.44 0.09 -18.39
C LYS A 24 -7.36 0.16 -19.47
N GLU A 25 -7.00 1.36 -19.87
CA GLU A 25 -5.96 1.61 -20.88
C GLU A 25 -4.61 1.07 -20.39
N PHE A 26 -4.27 1.32 -19.13
CA PHE A 26 -3.06 0.77 -18.53
C PHE A 26 -3.09 -0.77 -18.50
N TYR A 27 -4.22 -1.37 -18.08
CA TYR A 27 -4.34 -2.83 -18.05
C TYR A 27 -4.20 -3.43 -19.45
N ALA A 28 -4.87 -2.86 -20.47
CA ALA A 28 -4.78 -3.30 -21.84
C ALA A 28 -3.34 -3.24 -22.38
N LEU A 29 -2.62 -2.13 -22.13
CA LEU A 29 -1.22 -2.00 -22.49
C LEU A 29 -0.34 -3.06 -21.81
N MET A 30 -0.59 -3.35 -20.54
CA MET A 30 0.17 -4.37 -19.80
C MET A 30 -0.12 -5.79 -20.35
N VAL A 31 -1.36 -6.08 -20.75
CA VAL A 31 -1.72 -7.35 -21.39
C VAL A 31 -0.99 -7.52 -22.73
N ASP A 32 -0.88 -6.46 -23.51
CA ASP A 32 -0.15 -6.49 -24.78
C ASP A 32 1.33 -6.70 -24.58
N LEU A 33 1.93 -6.04 -23.57
CA LEU A 33 3.36 -6.16 -23.26
C LEU A 33 3.73 -7.51 -22.66
N PHE A 34 2.86 -8.09 -21.86
CA PHE A 34 3.10 -9.30 -21.06
C PHE A 34 2.07 -10.39 -21.39
N HIS A 35 1.88 -10.61 -22.67
CA HIS A 35 0.83 -11.51 -23.17
C HIS A 35 0.95 -12.96 -22.69
N ASP A 36 2.17 -13.46 -22.57
CA ASP A 36 2.41 -14.84 -22.13
C ASP A 36 2.11 -15.03 -20.64
N GLU A 37 2.41 -14.04 -19.82
CA GLU A 37 2.05 -14.01 -18.42
C GLU A 37 0.53 -13.88 -18.22
N PHE A 38 -0.10 -13.04 -19.03
CA PHE A 38 -1.57 -12.92 -19.04
C PHE A 38 -2.25 -14.24 -19.39
N LYS A 39 -1.75 -15.00 -20.37
CA LYS A 39 -2.28 -16.33 -20.69
C LYS A 39 -2.21 -17.31 -19.53
N GLN A 40 -1.16 -17.20 -18.69
CA GLN A 40 -1.01 -18.05 -17.53
C GLN A 40 -1.89 -17.61 -16.36
N CYS A 41 -2.07 -16.30 -16.19
CA CYS A 41 -2.85 -15.72 -15.09
C CYS A 41 -3.44 -14.37 -15.52
N SER A 42 -4.77 -14.25 -15.58
CA SER A 42 -5.43 -12.96 -15.87
C SER A 42 -5.11 -11.88 -14.84
N GLU A 43 -4.76 -12.28 -13.61
CA GLU A 43 -4.38 -11.38 -12.52
C GLU A 43 -2.85 -11.26 -12.36
N PHE A 44 -2.09 -11.42 -13.45
CA PHE A 44 -0.62 -11.46 -13.46
C PHE A 44 0.04 -10.21 -12.84
N LEU A 45 -0.59 -9.04 -12.92
CA LEU A 45 -0.10 -7.82 -12.29
C LEU A 45 -0.04 -7.91 -10.75
N ARG A 46 -0.81 -8.83 -10.16
CA ARG A 46 -0.76 -9.10 -8.71
C ARG A 46 0.49 -9.85 -8.28
N HIS A 47 1.24 -10.41 -9.23
CA HIS A 47 2.53 -11.05 -8.96
C HIS A 47 3.61 -10.01 -8.60
N LYS A 48 3.37 -8.72 -8.91
CA LYS A 48 4.28 -7.58 -8.61
C LYS A 48 5.70 -7.74 -9.19
N THR A 49 5.82 -8.44 -10.32
CA THR A 49 7.09 -8.74 -10.98
C THR A 49 7.37 -7.84 -12.19
N PHE A 50 6.42 -6.97 -12.54
CA PHE A 50 6.50 -6.14 -13.73
C PHE A 50 6.68 -4.67 -13.37
N MET A 51 7.57 -4.01 -14.08
CA MET A 51 7.77 -2.57 -14.00
C MET A 51 7.96 -2.00 -15.39
N VAL A 52 7.21 -0.96 -15.72
CA VAL A 52 7.31 -0.24 -16.99
C VAL A 52 7.70 1.19 -16.70
N SER A 53 8.64 1.73 -17.50
CA SER A 53 9.11 3.09 -17.26
C SER A 53 8.03 4.14 -17.54
N PRO A 54 7.98 5.23 -16.76
CA PRO A 54 7.05 6.34 -16.99
C PRO A 54 7.09 6.87 -18.43
N ALA A 55 8.29 7.06 -18.98
CA ALA A 55 8.47 7.55 -20.35
C ALA A 55 7.84 6.61 -21.41
N TYR A 56 7.88 5.30 -21.18
CA TYR A 56 7.20 4.36 -22.06
C TYR A 56 5.69 4.47 -21.96
N LEU A 57 5.15 4.56 -20.75
CA LEU A 57 3.72 4.71 -20.50
C LEU A 57 3.17 6.01 -21.13
N GLU A 58 3.86 7.11 -20.91
CA GLU A 58 3.50 8.43 -21.48
C GLU A 58 3.49 8.41 -23.02
N LYS A 59 4.46 7.71 -23.64
CA LYS A 59 4.49 7.51 -25.09
C LYS A 59 3.26 6.76 -25.62
N HIS A 60 2.63 5.93 -24.78
CA HIS A 60 1.40 5.21 -25.11
C HIS A 60 0.14 5.89 -24.59
N GLY A 61 0.23 7.19 -24.22
CA GLY A 61 -0.91 8.00 -23.80
C GLY A 61 -1.36 7.75 -22.34
N ILE A 62 -0.57 7.00 -21.56
CA ILE A 62 -0.88 6.75 -20.13
C ILE A 62 -0.21 7.85 -19.30
N ARG A 63 -1.00 8.64 -18.61
CA ARG A 63 -0.49 9.67 -17.68
C ARG A 63 0.10 9.01 -16.44
N VAL A 64 1.31 9.43 -16.08
CA VAL A 64 1.99 8.95 -14.87
C VAL A 64 2.16 10.14 -13.91
N ASN A 65 1.45 10.09 -12.79
CA ASN A 65 1.69 11.00 -11.69
C ASN A 65 2.86 10.49 -10.87
N HIS A 66 3.71 11.39 -10.38
CA HIS A 66 4.84 11.00 -9.55
C HIS A 66 5.01 11.93 -8.36
N THR A 67 5.53 11.40 -7.26
CA THR A 67 5.87 12.18 -6.08
C THR A 67 7.01 11.55 -5.30
N ILE A 68 7.71 12.39 -4.55
CA ILE A 68 8.76 11.95 -3.61
C ILE A 68 8.18 12.02 -2.20
N HIS A 69 8.12 10.87 -1.56
CA HIS A 69 7.66 10.68 -0.18
C HIS A 69 8.84 10.85 0.77
N ARG A 70 8.76 11.80 1.69
CA ARG A 70 9.84 12.14 2.62
C ARG A 70 9.48 11.77 4.05
N GLU A 71 10.48 11.78 4.90
CA GLU A 71 10.32 11.61 6.35
C GLU A 71 9.23 12.51 6.92
N GLY A 72 8.34 11.94 7.74
CA GLY A 72 7.23 12.64 8.38
C GLY A 72 6.02 12.89 7.48
N GLU A 73 6.03 12.38 6.25
CA GLU A 73 4.90 12.51 5.31
C GLU A 73 4.07 11.22 5.26
N PHE A 74 2.81 11.38 4.86
CA PHE A 74 1.92 10.29 4.49
C PHE A 74 1.67 10.29 2.99
N ILE A 75 1.58 9.10 2.40
CA ILE A 75 1.02 8.87 1.06
C ILE A 75 -0.24 8.03 1.23
N ILE A 76 -1.33 8.47 0.60
CA ILE A 76 -2.56 7.70 0.49
C ILE A 76 -2.78 7.36 -0.97
N THR A 77 -2.91 6.06 -1.27
CA THR A 77 -3.29 5.59 -2.62
C THR A 77 -4.74 5.16 -2.62
N TYR A 78 -5.42 5.50 -3.71
CA TYR A 78 -6.83 5.19 -3.89
C TYR A 78 -7.04 3.79 -4.49
N PRO A 79 -8.19 3.14 -4.22
CA PRO A 79 -8.56 1.90 -4.89
C PRO A 79 -8.57 2.07 -6.40
N TYR A 80 -8.36 0.97 -7.14
CA TYR A 80 -8.42 0.96 -8.59
C TYR A 80 -7.32 1.77 -9.31
N GLY A 81 -6.42 2.42 -8.58
CA GLY A 81 -5.24 3.10 -9.13
C GLY A 81 -4.01 2.19 -9.06
N TYR A 82 -3.35 1.96 -10.20
CA TYR A 82 -2.07 1.27 -10.20
C TYR A 82 -0.97 2.17 -9.66
N HIS A 83 -0.09 1.60 -8.87
CA HIS A 83 1.04 2.33 -8.33
C HIS A 83 2.29 1.45 -8.24
N ALA A 84 3.43 2.08 -8.36
CA ALA A 84 4.74 1.46 -8.20
C ALA A 84 5.71 2.47 -7.57
N GLY A 85 6.87 2.01 -7.12
CA GLY A 85 7.87 2.90 -6.56
C GLY A 85 9.11 2.17 -6.10
N PHE A 86 10.06 2.94 -5.60
CA PHE A 86 11.31 2.42 -5.05
C PHE A 86 11.84 3.34 -3.94
N ASN A 87 12.67 2.79 -3.08
CA ASN A 87 13.38 3.56 -2.07
C ASN A 87 14.70 4.07 -2.63
N TYR A 88 15.06 5.33 -2.34
CA TYR A 88 16.37 5.85 -2.76
C TYR A 88 17.51 5.26 -1.94
N ASP A 89 17.23 4.84 -0.71
CA ASP A 89 18.17 4.18 0.20
C ASP A 89 17.38 3.59 1.39
N TYR A 90 18.06 3.20 2.46
CA TYR A 90 17.44 2.67 3.69
C TYR A 90 16.44 3.66 4.29
N ASN A 91 15.27 3.14 4.63
CA ASN A 91 14.24 3.88 5.35
C ASN A 91 13.40 2.93 6.22
N LEU A 92 12.61 3.50 7.10
CA LEU A 92 11.56 2.82 7.83
C LEU A 92 10.22 3.46 7.48
N ALA A 93 9.36 2.69 6.83
CA ALA A 93 8.01 3.09 6.53
C ALA A 93 7.02 2.05 7.07
N GLU A 94 5.85 2.53 7.45
CA GLU A 94 4.74 1.70 7.90
C GLU A 94 3.55 1.91 6.97
N SER A 95 2.88 0.82 6.59
CA SER A 95 1.72 0.90 5.71
C SER A 95 0.58 0.03 6.19
N VAL A 96 -0.64 0.54 6.00
CA VAL A 96 -1.88 -0.16 6.34
C VAL A 96 -2.87 -0.03 5.19
N ASN A 97 -3.49 -1.15 4.83
CA ASN A 97 -4.64 -1.13 3.93
C ASN A 97 -5.91 -0.87 4.74
N PHE A 98 -6.78 0.01 4.24
CA PHE A 98 -8.07 0.28 4.85
C PHE A 98 -9.17 0.38 3.79
N ALA A 99 -10.41 0.29 4.22
CA ALA A 99 -11.59 0.43 3.38
C ALA A 99 -12.50 1.51 3.93
N LEU A 100 -13.04 2.29 3.03
CA LEU A 100 -14.20 3.15 3.25
C LEU A 100 -15.42 2.51 2.57
N ASP A 101 -16.60 3.08 2.75
CA ASP A 101 -17.84 2.51 2.21
C ASP A 101 -17.82 2.37 0.69
N ASP A 102 -17.25 3.36 0.00
CA ASP A 102 -17.10 3.38 -1.46
C ASP A 102 -16.21 2.26 -2.00
N TRP A 103 -15.27 1.75 -1.17
CA TRP A 103 -14.42 0.64 -1.58
C TRP A 103 -15.20 -0.65 -1.84
N PHE A 104 -16.34 -0.88 -1.19
CA PHE A 104 -17.11 -2.10 -1.39
C PHE A 104 -17.55 -2.29 -2.84
N GLU A 105 -17.81 -1.22 -3.58
CA GLU A 105 -18.17 -1.30 -5.00
C GLU A 105 -17.00 -1.84 -5.85
N PHE A 106 -15.78 -1.50 -5.50
CA PHE A 106 -14.59 -2.09 -6.12
C PHE A 106 -14.32 -3.50 -5.60
N GLY A 107 -14.48 -3.71 -4.29
CA GLY A 107 -14.25 -5.00 -3.63
C GLY A 107 -15.09 -6.13 -4.19
N LYS A 108 -16.36 -5.87 -4.49
CA LYS A 108 -17.30 -6.84 -5.06
C LYS A 108 -16.84 -7.42 -6.42
N ARG A 109 -16.08 -6.63 -7.19
CA ARG A 109 -15.60 -6.98 -8.53
C ARG A 109 -14.16 -7.47 -8.54
N THR A 110 -13.48 -7.41 -7.41
CA THR A 110 -12.06 -7.75 -7.32
C THR A 110 -11.85 -9.24 -7.48
N LYS A 111 -11.04 -9.63 -8.45
CA LYS A 111 -10.58 -11.01 -8.64
C LYS A 111 -9.35 -11.28 -7.80
N LYS A 112 -9.15 -12.54 -7.45
CA LYS A 112 -7.98 -13.01 -6.70
C LYS A 112 -7.04 -13.76 -7.64
N CYS A 113 -5.74 -13.53 -7.51
CA CYS A 113 -4.75 -14.42 -8.11
C CYS A 113 -4.65 -15.72 -7.30
N GLU A 114 -4.77 -16.86 -7.95
CA GLU A 114 -4.64 -18.18 -7.31
C GLU A 114 -3.29 -18.85 -7.58
N CYS A 115 -2.41 -18.19 -8.34
CA CYS A 115 -1.08 -18.73 -8.67
C CYS A 115 -0.11 -18.64 -7.49
N ILE A 116 -0.39 -17.78 -6.50
CA ILE A 116 0.46 -17.55 -5.32
C ILE A 116 -0.22 -18.18 -4.12
N SER A 117 0.43 -19.19 -3.51
CA SER A 117 -0.15 -20.01 -2.44
C SER A 117 -0.50 -19.23 -1.17
N ASP A 118 0.27 -18.19 -0.85
CA ASP A 118 0.11 -17.34 0.32
C ASP A 118 -0.53 -15.98 0.02
N SER A 119 -1.19 -15.87 -1.14
CA SER A 119 -1.95 -14.69 -1.53
C SER A 119 -3.05 -14.37 -0.51
N VAL A 120 -2.94 -13.22 0.14
CA VAL A 120 -3.95 -12.72 1.06
C VAL A 120 -5.20 -12.32 0.31
N GLY A 121 -6.33 -12.91 0.68
CA GLY A 121 -7.65 -12.59 0.14
C GLY A 121 -8.60 -12.12 1.24
N ILE A 122 -9.45 -11.16 0.90
CA ILE A 122 -10.51 -10.69 1.80
C ILE A 122 -11.81 -11.38 1.41
N ASN A 123 -12.49 -11.99 2.39
CA ASN A 123 -13.83 -12.50 2.19
C ASN A 123 -14.83 -11.32 2.23
N ILE A 124 -15.13 -10.77 1.04
CA ILE A 124 -16.00 -9.61 0.87
C ILE A 124 -17.39 -9.89 1.43
N LYS A 125 -17.93 -11.08 1.20
CA LYS A 125 -19.24 -11.48 1.74
C LYS A 125 -19.27 -11.38 3.24
N HIS A 126 -18.31 -12.01 3.91
CA HIS A 126 -18.24 -11.97 5.39
C HIS A 126 -18.04 -10.55 5.91
N LEU A 127 -17.19 -9.76 5.25
CA LEU A 127 -16.94 -8.37 5.64
C LEU A 127 -18.20 -7.51 5.50
N TRP A 128 -18.93 -7.66 4.38
CA TRP A 128 -20.19 -6.96 4.13
C TRP A 128 -21.24 -7.29 5.19
N GLU A 129 -21.49 -8.59 5.40
CA GLU A 129 -22.50 -9.05 6.36
C GLU A 129 -22.19 -8.59 7.79
N LYS A 130 -20.91 -8.58 8.15
CA LYS A 130 -20.45 -8.09 9.46
C LYS A 130 -20.59 -6.58 9.62
N TYR A 131 -20.30 -5.82 8.56
CA TYR A 131 -20.29 -4.35 8.60
C TYR A 131 -21.69 -3.75 8.49
N TYR A 132 -22.49 -4.24 7.53
CA TYR A 132 -23.84 -3.69 7.29
C TYR A 132 -24.95 -4.47 7.98
N GLY A 133 -24.70 -5.65 8.51
CA GLY A 133 -25.73 -6.51 9.12
C GLY A 133 -26.76 -7.06 8.14
N THR A 134 -26.54 -6.93 6.84
CA THR A 134 -27.43 -7.36 5.76
C THR A 134 -26.81 -8.47 4.94
N LYS A 135 -27.63 -9.32 4.33
CA LYS A 135 -27.15 -10.38 3.45
C LYS A 135 -26.42 -9.78 2.26
N TYR A 136 -25.24 -10.34 1.94
CA TYR A 136 -24.49 -9.94 0.76
C TYR A 136 -25.17 -10.43 -0.52
N GLU A 137 -25.37 -9.52 -1.47
CA GLU A 137 -25.79 -9.83 -2.82
C GLU A 137 -24.59 -9.74 -3.76
N ALA A 138 -24.23 -10.88 -4.37
CA ALA A 138 -23.17 -10.90 -5.34
C ALA A 138 -23.56 -10.10 -6.60
N VAL A 139 -22.63 -9.35 -7.13
CA VAL A 139 -22.81 -8.70 -8.44
C VAL A 139 -22.93 -9.81 -9.47
N LYS A 140 -24.03 -9.86 -10.21
CA LYS A 140 -24.15 -10.74 -11.37
C LYS A 140 -23.12 -10.27 -12.39
N GLU A 141 -22.25 -11.17 -12.85
CA GLU A 141 -21.38 -10.89 -13.98
C GLU A 141 -22.26 -10.59 -15.18
N GLU A 142 -22.51 -9.33 -15.46
CA GLU A 142 -23.08 -8.91 -16.73
C GLU A 142 -21.97 -9.05 -17.77
N ASP A 143 -22.26 -9.88 -18.76
CA ASP A 143 -21.43 -10.28 -19.86
C ASP A 143 -20.65 -9.08 -20.46
N GLY A 144 -19.33 -9.00 -20.19
CA GLY A 144 -18.36 -8.25 -20.97
C GLY A 144 -18.43 -6.72 -21.01
N ARG A 145 -19.35 -6.06 -20.31
CA ARG A 145 -19.39 -4.61 -20.18
C ARG A 145 -19.09 -4.22 -18.73
N ASP A 146 -17.84 -3.92 -18.51
CA ASP A 146 -17.43 -3.19 -17.32
C ASP A 146 -18.09 -1.82 -17.36
N GLY A 147 -19.25 -1.71 -16.69
CA GLY A 147 -19.94 -0.43 -16.50
C GLY A 147 -18.97 0.50 -15.79
N GLY A 148 -18.38 1.43 -16.54
CA GLY A 148 -17.50 2.43 -15.99
C GLY A 148 -18.18 3.12 -14.83
N LEU A 149 -17.67 2.91 -13.63
CA LEU A 149 -17.88 3.87 -12.58
C LEU A 149 -17.20 5.14 -13.06
N GLU A 150 -18.01 6.11 -13.48
CA GLU A 150 -17.54 7.47 -13.71
C GLU A 150 -17.02 7.96 -12.36
N ALA A 151 -15.71 7.79 -12.14
CA ALA A 151 -15.02 8.40 -11.02
C ALA A 151 -14.79 9.86 -11.43
N ASP A 152 -15.69 10.74 -11.02
CA ASP A 152 -15.57 12.20 -11.14
C ASP A 152 -14.40 12.78 -10.31
N SER A 153 -13.46 11.98 -9.91
CA SER A 153 -12.25 12.44 -9.26
C SER A 153 -11.08 12.31 -10.22
N ASP A 154 -10.59 13.46 -10.67
CA ASP A 154 -9.22 13.61 -11.17
C ASP A 154 -8.31 12.94 -10.13
N GLY A 155 -7.80 11.74 -10.44
CA GLY A 155 -7.07 10.86 -9.53
C GLY A 155 -5.82 11.50 -8.94
N SER A 156 -6.04 12.56 -8.17
CA SER A 156 -5.02 13.33 -7.48
C SER A 156 -4.59 12.57 -6.23
N ILE A 157 -3.28 12.41 -6.13
CA ILE A 157 -2.61 11.96 -4.92
C ILE A 157 -2.73 13.11 -3.93
N GLU A 158 -3.43 12.91 -2.82
CA GLU A 158 -3.28 13.80 -1.69
C GLU A 158 -2.00 13.45 -0.92
N VAL A 159 -0.99 14.28 -1.11
CA VAL A 159 0.16 14.30 -0.20
C VAL A 159 -0.24 15.14 1.00
N VAL A 160 -0.67 14.50 2.07
CA VAL A 160 -0.98 15.20 3.32
C VAL A 160 0.33 15.44 4.07
N LYS A 161 0.81 16.67 4.04
CA LYS A 161 1.88 17.11 4.97
C LYS A 161 1.25 17.33 6.33
N VAL A 162 1.56 16.45 7.25
CA VAL A 162 1.24 16.70 8.67
C VAL A 162 2.30 17.63 9.22
N GLU A 163 1.93 18.88 9.47
CA GLU A 163 2.78 19.76 10.27
C GLU A 163 3.08 19.09 11.61
N LYS A 164 4.35 19.10 12.01
CA LYS A 164 4.80 18.51 13.26
C LYS A 164 3.93 19.04 14.41
N ILE A 165 2.98 18.26 14.88
CA ILE A 165 2.30 18.54 16.14
C ILE A 165 3.38 18.41 17.22
N GLN A 166 3.91 19.55 17.66
CA GLN A 166 4.76 19.60 18.83
C GLN A 166 3.93 19.13 20.04
N ARG A 167 4.00 17.84 20.32
CA ARG A 167 3.52 17.32 21.60
C ARG A 167 4.36 17.96 22.69
N LYS A 168 3.84 19.00 23.33
CA LYS A 168 4.39 19.49 24.61
C LYS A 168 4.33 18.32 25.57
N CYS A 169 5.48 17.68 25.76
CA CYS A 169 5.66 16.65 26.76
C CYS A 169 5.41 17.32 28.12
N ARG A 170 4.21 17.14 28.69
CA ARG A 170 3.94 17.55 30.09
C ARG A 170 4.85 16.67 30.94
N LYS A 171 5.93 17.25 31.45
CA LYS A 171 6.74 16.66 32.52
C LYS A 171 5.80 16.39 33.69
N ARG A 172 5.46 15.12 33.92
CA ARG A 172 4.91 14.69 35.19
C ARG A 172 5.97 14.98 36.23
N LYS A 173 5.65 15.83 37.23
CA LYS A 173 6.41 15.95 38.47
C LYS A 173 6.44 14.56 39.10
N GLN A 174 7.60 13.98 39.23
CA GLN A 174 7.84 12.83 40.09
C GLN A 174 7.90 13.37 41.52
N ASP A 175 6.88 13.05 42.29
CA ASP A 175 6.92 13.21 43.74
C ASP A 175 7.90 12.18 44.29
N ASN A 176 8.89 12.71 45.05
CA ASN A 176 9.90 11.94 45.73
C ASN A 176 9.24 10.98 46.75
N VAL A 177 9.42 9.70 46.55
CA VAL A 177 9.34 8.72 47.62
C VAL A 177 10.76 8.18 47.87
N HIS A 178 11.32 8.60 48.96
CA HIS A 178 12.55 8.06 49.52
C HIS A 178 12.32 6.59 49.89
N THR A 179 13.11 5.70 49.33
CA THR A 179 13.39 4.39 49.95
C THR A 179 14.79 3.96 49.57
N THR A 180 15.64 3.96 50.56
CA THR A 180 16.96 3.35 50.60
C THR A 180 16.84 1.84 50.39
N ASN A 181 17.65 1.25 49.51
CA ASN A 181 18.37 0.00 49.79
C ASN A 181 19.46 -0.31 48.77
N THR A 182 20.56 -0.69 49.35
CA THR A 182 21.84 -1.14 48.86
C THR A 182 21.84 -2.50 48.13
N HIS A 183 22.93 -2.69 47.37
CA HIS A 183 23.51 -3.97 46.81
C HIS A 183 23.12 -4.28 45.39
N GLU A 184 24.02 -4.51 44.56
CA GLU A 184 25.23 -5.20 44.23
C GLU A 184 25.46 -5.21 42.70
N ARG A 185 26.67 -4.93 42.26
CA ARG A 185 27.11 -5.06 40.86
C ARG A 185 27.27 -6.54 40.50
N VAL A 186 26.64 -6.97 39.42
CA VAL A 186 27.17 -8.13 38.67
C VAL A 186 27.25 -7.73 37.18
N SER A 187 28.51 -7.68 36.76
CA SER A 187 28.93 -7.49 35.37
C SER A 187 28.86 -8.86 34.66
N THR A 188 28.04 -8.99 33.61
CA THR A 188 28.27 -10.04 32.62
C THR A 188 28.09 -9.48 31.22
N LYS A 189 29.21 -9.25 30.55
CA LYS A 189 29.33 -9.00 29.12
C LYS A 189 28.93 -10.27 28.36
N ARG A 190 27.87 -10.22 27.54
CA ARG A 190 27.66 -11.20 26.47
C ARG A 190 27.86 -10.49 25.12
N PRO A 191 28.56 -11.12 24.17
CA PRO A 191 28.74 -10.54 22.85
C PRO A 191 27.44 -10.66 22.04
N HIS A 192 27.00 -9.55 21.49
CA HIS A 192 25.90 -9.49 20.53
C HIS A 192 26.37 -10.08 19.19
N LYS A 193 25.84 -11.25 18.81
CA LYS A 193 25.89 -11.72 17.43
C LYS A 193 24.77 -10.99 16.68
N GLN A 194 25.15 -10.23 15.67
CA GLN A 194 24.23 -9.70 14.66
C GLN A 194 23.68 -10.89 13.86
N PRO A 195 22.36 -10.98 13.62
CA PRO A 195 21.82 -11.92 12.65
C PRO A 195 22.10 -11.39 11.25
N ASP A 196 22.60 -12.26 10.37
CA ASP A 196 22.70 -12.04 8.93
C ASP A 196 21.29 -11.85 8.35
N ILE A 197 21.02 -10.67 7.83
CA ILE A 197 19.78 -10.36 7.13
C ILE A 197 20.05 -10.62 5.64
N PRO A 198 19.29 -11.50 4.99
CA PRO A 198 19.38 -11.67 3.54
C PRO A 198 18.96 -10.37 2.82
N HIS A 199 19.76 -9.95 1.85
CA HIS A 199 19.44 -8.85 0.95
C HIS A 199 18.33 -9.29 -0.04
N GLU A 200 17.09 -9.24 0.37
CA GLU A 200 15.96 -9.27 -0.55
C GLU A 200 15.33 -7.89 -0.61
N CYS A 201 15.29 -7.35 -1.82
CA CYS A 201 14.60 -6.12 -2.14
C CYS A 201 13.10 -6.32 -1.89
N ALA A 202 12.61 -5.91 -0.71
CA ALA A 202 11.20 -5.99 -0.38
C ALA A 202 10.44 -4.97 -1.22
N LEU A 203 9.90 -5.40 -2.36
CA LEU A 203 8.84 -4.70 -3.04
C LEU A 203 7.65 -4.64 -2.08
N CYS A 204 7.21 -3.43 -1.75
CA CYS A 204 6.11 -3.19 -0.82
C CYS A 204 4.86 -4.02 -1.16
N PRO A 205 4.17 -4.55 -0.15
CA PRO A 205 2.92 -5.28 -0.32
C PRO A 205 1.80 -4.38 -0.85
#